data_8daa4b3cdf7f907c2072e620b975be6e
#
_entry.id   8daa4b3cdf7f907c2072e620b975be6e
#
_cell.length_a   1.000
_cell.length_b   1.000
_cell.length_c   1.000
_cell.angle_alpha   90.00
_cell.angle_beta   90.00
_cell.angle_gamma   90.00
#
_symmetry.space_group_name_H-M   'P 1'
#
loop_
_entity.id
_entity.type
_entity.pdbx_description
1 polymer ?
#
loop_
_entity_poly.entity_id
_entity_poly.type
_entity_poly.pdbx_seq_one_letter_code
_entity_poly.pdbx_strand_id
1 'polypeptide(L)'
;VSSKYHLPGGTSADGPYDVLVTPESAGWGYSGLRILTLEPGEAHTLSTRDSEFLVLPLTGSCTVTTDGRIFELEGRTGVFASVTDFAYLPPETEALISSAQGGLFALPSARTERSSLSARYGPKEDVPVELRGAGACSRQVNNYCLPGTFEA
;
A
#
# COMPACT_ATOMS: atom_id res chain seq x y z
N VAL A 1 -18.24 -8.88 22.92
CA VAL A 1 -18.97 -8.98 21.64
C VAL A 1 -18.03 -8.53 20.54
N SER A 2 -17.51 -9.48 19.75
CA SER A 2 -16.72 -9.16 18.56
C SER A 2 -17.65 -8.46 17.57
N SER A 3 -17.37 -7.20 17.28
CA SER A 3 -18.12 -6.45 16.26
C SER A 3 -17.57 -6.85 14.87
N LYS A 4 -18.45 -7.13 13.92
CA LYS A 4 -18.09 -7.39 12.52
C LYS A 4 -17.20 -6.27 11.90
N TYR A 5 -17.29 -5.06 12.45
CA TYR A 5 -16.63 -3.87 11.94
C TYR A 5 -15.47 -3.37 12.82
N HIS A 6 -15.05 -4.18 13.79
CA HIS A 6 -13.93 -3.85 14.67
C HIS A 6 -13.02 -5.06 14.84
N LEU A 7 -11.80 -4.93 14.36
CA LEU A 7 -10.71 -5.88 14.59
C LEU A 7 -9.83 -5.31 15.71
N PRO A 8 -9.80 -5.94 16.90
CA PRO A 8 -8.87 -5.52 17.95
C PRO A 8 -7.43 -5.57 17.47
N GLY A 9 -6.59 -4.67 17.99
CA GLY A 9 -5.18 -4.61 17.62
C GLY A 9 -4.49 -5.97 17.78
N GLY A 10 -3.69 -6.36 16.79
CA GLY A 10 -2.94 -7.62 16.75
C GLY A 10 -3.77 -8.86 16.38
N THR A 11 -5.10 -8.79 16.30
CA THR A 11 -5.92 -9.99 16.01
C THR A 11 -5.94 -10.39 14.53
N SER A 12 -5.49 -9.51 13.65
CA SER A 12 -5.37 -9.75 12.20
C SER A 12 -3.90 -9.86 11.75
N ALA A 13 -2.96 -9.96 12.68
CA ALA A 13 -1.56 -10.18 12.35
C ALA A 13 -1.33 -11.61 11.85
N ASP A 14 -0.56 -11.77 10.77
CA ASP A 14 -0.18 -13.07 10.23
C ASP A 14 1.16 -12.96 9.47
N GLY A 15 2.13 -13.82 9.84
CA GLY A 15 3.47 -13.81 9.27
C GLY A 15 4.15 -12.44 9.43
N PRO A 16 4.65 -11.84 8.33
CA PRO A 16 5.33 -10.53 8.37
C PRO A 16 4.36 -9.34 8.42
N TYR A 17 3.05 -9.61 8.43
CA TYR A 17 2.03 -8.56 8.41
C TYR A 17 1.48 -8.28 9.79
N ASP A 18 1.58 -7.04 10.26
CA ASP A 18 0.92 -6.57 11.48
C ASP A 18 -0.61 -6.52 11.32
N VAL A 19 -1.04 -6.33 10.08
CA VAL A 19 -2.46 -6.37 9.67
C VAL A 19 -2.56 -7.18 8.39
N LEU A 20 -3.43 -8.18 8.38
CA LEU A 20 -3.83 -8.92 7.20
C LEU A 20 -5.34 -8.97 7.13
N VAL A 21 -5.92 -8.19 6.23
CA VAL A 21 -7.35 -8.20 5.90
C VAL A 21 -7.51 -8.57 4.44
N THR A 22 -8.16 -9.69 4.18
CA THR A 22 -8.49 -10.14 2.83
C THR A 22 -9.97 -9.96 2.54
N PRO A 23 -10.41 -9.97 1.27
CA PRO A 23 -11.83 -9.94 0.96
C PRO A 23 -12.61 -11.02 1.70
N GLU A 24 -12.06 -12.25 1.80
CA GLU A 24 -12.71 -13.37 2.49
C GLU A 24 -12.85 -13.10 3.99
N SER A 25 -11.76 -12.68 4.65
CA SER A 25 -11.77 -12.47 6.10
C SER A 25 -12.70 -11.34 6.52
N ALA A 26 -12.88 -10.33 5.65
CA ALA A 26 -13.75 -9.18 5.89
C ALA A 26 -15.19 -9.40 5.40
N GLY A 27 -15.41 -10.41 4.55
CA GLY A 27 -16.68 -10.61 3.83
C GLY A 27 -16.93 -9.52 2.78
N TRP A 28 -15.86 -9.00 2.18
CA TRP A 28 -15.90 -8.00 1.10
C TRP A 28 -15.77 -8.68 -0.26
N GLY A 29 -16.19 -7.97 -1.33
CA GLY A 29 -16.08 -8.49 -2.69
C GLY A 29 -14.67 -8.38 -3.25
N TYR A 30 -13.98 -7.29 -2.98
CA TYR A 30 -12.76 -6.93 -3.71
C TYR A 30 -11.59 -6.48 -2.84
N SER A 31 -11.83 -5.62 -1.86
CA SER A 31 -10.78 -4.87 -1.17
C SER A 31 -10.03 -5.70 -0.13
N GLY A 32 -8.75 -5.46 -0.01
CA GLY A 32 -7.88 -6.00 1.03
C GLY A 32 -6.87 -4.97 1.51
N LEU A 33 -6.27 -5.25 2.66
CA LEU A 33 -5.22 -4.42 3.23
C LEU A 33 -4.21 -5.29 3.97
N ARG A 34 -2.92 -5.04 3.71
CA ARG A 34 -1.84 -5.58 4.53
C ARG A 34 -0.99 -4.43 5.03
N ILE A 35 -0.48 -4.56 6.25
CA ILE A 35 0.56 -3.67 6.78
C ILE A 35 1.79 -4.53 6.98
N LEU A 36 2.83 -4.20 6.24
CA LEU A 36 4.12 -4.88 6.25
C LEU A 36 5.11 -4.06 7.06
N THR A 37 5.71 -4.68 8.09
CA THR A 37 6.86 -4.14 8.80
C THR A 37 8.12 -4.83 8.31
N LEU A 38 9.14 -4.06 7.96
CA LEU A 38 10.48 -4.55 7.65
C LEU A 38 11.48 -3.95 8.63
N GLU A 39 12.33 -4.81 9.20
CA GLU A 39 13.50 -4.37 9.95
C GLU A 39 14.59 -3.86 8.98
N PRO A 40 15.60 -3.13 9.47
CA PRO A 40 16.70 -2.69 8.62
C PRO A 40 17.40 -3.85 7.90
N GLY A 41 17.47 -3.77 6.59
CA GLY A 41 18.06 -4.79 5.72
C GLY A 41 17.15 -5.96 5.36
N GLU A 42 15.91 -5.98 5.83
CA GLU A 42 14.95 -7.03 5.50
C GLU A 42 14.32 -6.83 4.13
N ALA A 43 13.80 -7.95 3.63
CA ALA A 43 13.04 -8.01 2.39
C ALA A 43 11.88 -9.01 2.51
N HIS A 44 10.80 -8.74 1.78
CA HIS A 44 9.63 -9.60 1.71
C HIS A 44 9.17 -9.76 0.25
N THR A 45 8.89 -11.00 -0.15
CA THR A 45 8.31 -11.29 -1.47
C THR A 45 6.78 -11.28 -1.38
N LEU A 46 6.16 -10.39 -2.14
CA LEU A 46 4.72 -10.27 -2.30
C LEU A 46 4.29 -10.94 -3.61
N SER A 47 3.38 -11.92 -3.54
CA SER A 47 2.65 -12.42 -4.72
C SER A 47 1.27 -11.77 -4.80
N THR A 48 0.97 -11.12 -5.90
CA THR A 48 -0.28 -10.36 -6.08
C THR A 48 -1.48 -11.25 -6.44
N ARG A 49 -1.23 -12.40 -7.08
CA ARG A 49 -2.27 -13.35 -7.52
C ARG A 49 -3.37 -12.65 -8.35
N ASP A 50 -4.63 -12.79 -7.94
CA ASP A 50 -5.82 -12.22 -8.58
C ASP A 50 -6.09 -10.74 -8.27
N SER A 51 -5.17 -10.08 -7.59
CA SER A 51 -5.37 -8.73 -7.07
C SER A 51 -4.27 -7.79 -7.53
N GLU A 52 -4.61 -6.54 -7.73
CA GLU A 52 -3.65 -5.45 -7.84
C GLU A 52 -3.31 -4.90 -6.46
N PHE A 53 -2.12 -4.33 -6.33
CA PHE A 53 -1.62 -3.77 -5.08
C PHE A 53 -0.96 -2.41 -5.28
N LEU A 54 -1.00 -1.59 -4.24
CA LEU A 54 -0.04 -0.51 -4.08
C LEU A 54 0.97 -0.90 -3.01
N VAL A 55 2.22 -0.47 -3.19
CA VAL A 55 3.22 -0.40 -2.12
C VAL A 55 3.30 1.06 -1.69
N LEU A 56 2.76 1.38 -0.52
CA LEU A 56 2.58 2.74 -0.02
C LEU A 56 3.34 2.92 1.30
N PRO A 57 4.48 3.63 1.31
CA PRO A 57 5.23 3.89 2.54
C PRO A 57 4.41 4.67 3.57
N LEU A 58 4.26 4.13 4.78
CA LEU A 58 3.76 4.86 5.96
C LEU A 58 4.91 5.53 6.70
N THR A 59 6.01 4.80 6.85
CA THR A 59 7.31 5.31 7.33
C THR A 59 8.44 4.58 6.60
N GLY A 60 9.56 5.24 6.41
CA GLY A 60 10.75 4.66 5.79
C GLY A 60 10.71 4.71 4.26
N SER A 61 11.74 4.15 3.64
CA SER A 61 11.94 4.00 2.21
C SER A 61 12.08 2.54 1.84
N CYS A 62 11.79 2.18 0.60
CA CYS A 62 11.99 0.82 0.13
C CYS A 62 12.30 0.76 -1.36
N THR A 63 12.86 -0.37 -1.76
CA THR A 63 13.03 -0.75 -3.16
C THR A 63 12.02 -1.83 -3.50
N VAL A 64 11.30 -1.67 -4.59
CA VAL A 64 10.37 -2.66 -5.14
C VAL A 64 10.93 -3.20 -6.44
N THR A 65 11.26 -4.49 -6.47
CA THR A 65 11.81 -5.18 -7.65
C THR A 65 10.79 -6.16 -8.19
N THR A 66 10.43 -6.03 -9.46
CA THR A 66 9.46 -6.90 -10.13
C THR A 66 9.67 -6.89 -11.65
N ASP A 67 9.53 -8.04 -12.31
CA ASP A 67 9.59 -8.19 -13.77
C ASP A 67 10.79 -7.48 -14.42
N GLY A 68 11.96 -7.54 -13.76
CA GLY A 68 13.19 -6.87 -14.22
C GLY A 68 13.19 -5.35 -14.07
N ARG A 69 12.19 -4.77 -13.40
CA ARG A 69 12.11 -3.35 -13.06
C ARG A 69 12.45 -3.14 -11.60
N ILE A 70 13.02 -1.98 -11.32
CA ILE A 70 13.35 -1.55 -9.95
C ILE A 70 12.74 -0.18 -9.74
N PHE A 71 11.96 -0.04 -8.67
CA PHE A 71 11.37 1.22 -8.23
C PHE A 71 11.97 1.58 -6.87
N GLU A 72 12.67 2.70 -6.80
CA GLU A 72 13.20 3.27 -5.56
C GLU A 72 12.14 4.21 -4.98
N LEU A 73 11.48 3.82 -3.89
CA LEU A 73 10.54 4.65 -3.18
C LEU A 73 11.28 5.44 -2.09
N GLU A 74 11.29 6.77 -2.22
CA GLU A 74 11.86 7.66 -1.21
C GLU A 74 11.12 7.56 0.13
N GLY A 75 9.79 7.35 0.03
CA GLY A 75 8.95 7.24 1.19
C GLY A 75 8.84 8.53 2.01
N ARG A 76 8.70 8.38 3.32
CA ARG A 76 8.52 9.50 4.25
C ARG A 76 8.86 9.10 5.68
N THR A 77 9.08 10.08 6.54
CA THR A 77 9.34 9.84 7.97
C THR A 77 8.08 9.55 8.77
N GLY A 78 6.90 9.80 8.22
CA GLY A 78 5.61 9.50 8.82
C GLY A 78 4.45 10.06 8.02
N VAL A 79 3.25 9.55 8.26
CA VAL A 79 2.03 9.90 7.50
C VAL A 79 1.64 11.37 7.60
N PHE A 80 2.07 12.06 8.66
CA PHE A 80 1.82 13.50 8.84
C PHE A 80 2.96 14.39 8.37
N ALA A 81 4.10 13.81 7.95
CA ALA A 81 5.28 14.58 7.52
C ALA A 81 5.15 15.07 6.08
N SER A 82 4.69 14.22 5.18
CA SER A 82 4.57 14.53 3.75
C SER A 82 3.67 13.56 3.01
N VAL A 83 3.31 13.92 1.77
CA VAL A 83 2.84 12.97 0.75
C VAL A 83 4.00 12.02 0.43
N THR A 84 3.71 10.79 0.06
CA THR A 84 4.71 9.80 -0.35
C THR A 84 4.52 9.43 -1.82
N ASP A 85 5.59 8.96 -2.43
CA ASP A 85 5.58 8.18 -3.66
C ASP A 85 5.07 6.75 -3.39
N PHE A 86 4.81 5.98 -4.43
CA PHE A 86 4.28 4.63 -4.32
C PHE A 86 4.62 3.79 -5.56
N ALA A 87 4.42 2.49 -5.46
CA ALA A 87 4.48 1.58 -6.60
C ALA A 87 3.13 0.88 -6.79
N TYR A 88 2.70 0.76 -8.05
CA TYR A 88 1.58 -0.07 -8.46
C TYR A 88 2.09 -1.42 -8.96
N LEU A 89 1.46 -2.49 -8.52
CA LEU A 89 1.71 -3.87 -8.92
C LEU A 89 0.44 -4.49 -9.50
N PRO A 90 0.46 -4.96 -10.75
CA PRO A 90 -0.69 -5.62 -11.35
C PRO A 90 -0.91 -7.02 -10.78
N PRO A 91 -2.04 -7.68 -11.10
CA PRO A 91 -2.25 -9.09 -10.81
C PRO A 91 -1.17 -9.99 -11.43
N GLU A 92 -1.08 -11.22 -10.93
CA GLU A 92 -0.17 -12.28 -11.41
C GLU A 92 1.32 -11.86 -11.41
N THR A 93 1.70 -11.04 -10.43
CA THR A 93 3.05 -10.46 -10.31
C THR A 93 3.70 -10.91 -9.00
N GLU A 94 4.99 -11.19 -9.05
CA GLU A 94 5.83 -11.31 -7.87
C GLU A 94 6.73 -10.08 -7.72
N ALA A 95 6.74 -9.49 -6.53
CA ALA A 95 7.54 -8.33 -6.21
C ALA A 95 8.33 -8.54 -4.92
N LEU A 96 9.63 -8.23 -4.97
CA LEU A 96 10.48 -8.16 -3.79
C LEU A 96 10.46 -6.74 -3.25
N ILE A 97 10.00 -6.56 -2.03
CA ILE A 97 10.01 -5.30 -1.29
C ILE A 97 11.14 -5.37 -0.27
N SER A 98 12.12 -4.50 -0.37
CA SER A 98 13.28 -4.48 0.53
C SER A 98 13.51 -3.09 1.09
N SER A 99 14.00 -2.99 2.32
CA SER A 99 14.30 -1.71 2.95
C SER A 99 15.64 -1.77 3.69
N ALA A 100 16.57 -0.89 3.31
CA ALA A 100 17.87 -0.79 3.96
C ALA A 100 17.78 -0.24 5.40
N GLN A 101 16.82 0.64 5.66
CA GLN A 101 16.63 1.31 6.95
C GLN A 101 15.46 0.75 7.75
N GLY A 102 14.71 -0.18 7.18
CA GLY A 102 13.45 -0.64 7.73
C GLY A 102 12.30 0.35 7.47
N GLY A 103 11.10 -0.03 7.85
CA GLY A 103 9.93 0.82 7.70
C GLY A 103 8.61 0.07 7.80
N LEU A 104 7.55 0.85 7.67
CA LEU A 104 6.17 0.38 7.69
C LEU A 104 5.50 0.72 6.36
N PHE A 105 4.92 -0.28 5.72
CA PHE A 105 4.38 -0.17 4.37
C PHE A 105 2.94 -0.67 4.33
N ALA A 106 2.03 0.18 3.86
CA ALA A 106 0.67 -0.27 3.56
C ALA A 106 0.63 -0.90 2.16
N LEU A 107 -0.04 -2.03 2.06
CA LEU A 107 -0.27 -2.77 0.83
C LEU A 107 -1.79 -2.91 0.63
N PRO A 108 -2.50 -1.80 0.28
CA PRO A 108 -3.89 -1.90 -0.11
C PRO A 108 -4.02 -2.65 -1.42
N SER A 109 -5.09 -3.42 -1.56
CA SER A 109 -5.30 -4.28 -2.73
C SER A 109 -6.76 -4.32 -3.15
N ALA A 110 -6.97 -4.64 -4.42
CA ALA A 110 -8.28 -4.94 -4.95
C ALA A 110 -8.20 -6.11 -5.94
N ARG A 111 -9.17 -7.03 -5.87
CA ARG A 111 -9.33 -8.05 -6.91
C ARG A 111 -9.72 -7.40 -8.22
N THR A 112 -9.12 -7.84 -9.29
CA THR A 112 -9.44 -7.36 -10.64
C THR A 112 -9.29 -8.48 -11.68
N GLU A 113 -10.15 -8.46 -12.67
CA GLU A 113 -10.05 -9.33 -13.84
C GLU A 113 -9.19 -8.71 -14.95
N ARG A 114 -8.77 -7.44 -14.76
CA ARG A 114 -7.97 -6.70 -15.74
C ARG A 114 -6.49 -6.81 -15.40
N SER A 115 -5.70 -7.33 -16.33
CA SER A 115 -4.25 -7.44 -16.20
C SER A 115 -3.50 -6.66 -17.27
N SER A 116 -4.11 -5.61 -17.84
CA SER A 116 -3.53 -4.88 -18.97
C SER A 116 -2.47 -3.85 -18.57
N LEU A 117 -2.38 -3.50 -17.29
CA LEU A 117 -1.42 -2.53 -16.79
C LEU A 117 -0.14 -3.21 -16.33
N SER A 118 1.01 -2.59 -16.59
CA SER A 118 2.28 -3.06 -16.06
C SER A 118 2.62 -2.37 -14.73
N ALA A 119 3.49 -3.00 -13.93
CA ALA A 119 4.02 -2.38 -12.73
C ALA A 119 4.63 -1.02 -13.02
N ARG A 120 4.42 -0.02 -12.17
CA ARG A 120 4.90 1.34 -12.37
C ARG A 120 5.04 2.14 -11.08
N TYR A 121 5.91 3.14 -11.13
CA TYR A 121 6.15 4.10 -10.06
C TYR A 121 5.16 5.25 -10.15
N GLY A 122 4.65 5.68 -9.00
CA GLY A 122 3.81 6.86 -8.84
C GLY A 122 4.56 7.93 -8.03
N PRO A 123 5.00 9.04 -8.68
CA PRO A 123 5.73 10.10 -8.00
C PRO A 123 4.82 10.88 -7.04
N LYS A 124 5.37 11.32 -5.91
CA LYS A 124 4.63 12.07 -4.89
C LYS A 124 4.09 13.41 -5.39
N GLU A 125 4.77 14.01 -6.38
CA GLU A 125 4.42 15.27 -6.99
C GLU A 125 3.10 15.19 -7.79
N ASP A 126 2.76 14.01 -8.29
CA ASP A 126 1.56 13.76 -9.08
C ASP A 126 0.36 13.33 -8.21
N VAL A 127 0.53 13.20 -6.90
CA VAL A 127 -0.56 12.83 -5.98
C VAL A 127 -1.41 14.06 -5.66
N PRO A 128 -2.68 14.12 -6.09
CA PRO A 128 -3.53 15.26 -5.79
C PRO A 128 -3.80 15.39 -4.29
N VAL A 129 -3.59 16.58 -3.77
CA VAL A 129 -3.81 16.93 -2.36
C VAL A 129 -5.01 17.85 -2.25
N GLU A 130 -5.97 17.49 -1.41
CA GLU A 130 -7.15 18.30 -1.13
C GLU A 130 -7.21 18.67 0.35
N LEU A 131 -7.54 19.91 0.64
CA LEU A 131 -7.89 20.37 1.98
C LEU A 131 -9.40 20.38 2.13
N ARG A 132 -9.93 19.62 3.08
CA ARG A 132 -11.35 19.48 3.32
C ARG A 132 -11.74 19.83 4.76
N GLY A 133 -12.97 20.31 4.93
CA GLY A 133 -13.55 20.66 6.23
C GLY A 133 -13.15 22.05 6.70
N ALA A 134 -13.48 22.36 7.95
CA ALA A 134 -13.20 23.64 8.62
C ALA A 134 -13.02 23.42 10.13
N GLY A 135 -12.26 24.29 10.78
CA GLY A 135 -12.00 24.26 12.21
C GLY A 135 -11.43 22.90 12.67
N ALA A 136 -12.02 22.31 13.70
CA ALA A 136 -11.59 21.02 14.24
C ALA A 136 -11.81 19.81 13.31
N CYS A 137 -12.56 20.01 12.22
CA CYS A 137 -12.80 18.98 11.20
C CYS A 137 -11.93 19.15 9.95
N SER A 138 -10.94 20.06 9.99
CA SER A 138 -10.00 20.25 8.88
C SER A 138 -9.13 19.02 8.71
N ARG A 139 -8.96 18.60 7.45
CA ARG A 139 -8.13 17.44 7.09
C ARG A 139 -7.51 17.60 5.72
N GLN A 140 -6.33 17.06 5.55
CA GLN A 140 -5.70 16.86 4.25
C GLN A 140 -6.06 15.46 3.74
N VAL A 141 -6.43 15.38 2.48
CA VAL A 141 -6.68 14.12 1.77
C VAL A 141 -5.67 14.01 0.63
N ASN A 142 -4.90 12.95 0.63
CA ASN A 142 -3.98 12.62 -0.44
C ASN A 142 -4.64 11.53 -1.30
N ASN A 143 -4.91 11.84 -2.56
CA ASN A 143 -5.68 10.99 -3.45
C ASN A 143 -4.75 10.14 -4.33
N TYR A 144 -4.49 8.91 -3.92
CA TYR A 144 -3.74 7.95 -4.72
C TYR A 144 -4.66 7.27 -5.74
N CYS A 145 -4.17 7.06 -6.96
CA CYS A 145 -4.86 6.31 -8.03
C CYS A 145 -6.24 6.89 -8.41
N LEU A 146 -6.31 8.21 -8.58
CA LEU A 146 -7.50 8.82 -9.16
C LEU A 146 -7.54 8.64 -10.68
N PRO A 147 -8.73 8.40 -11.27
CA PRO A 147 -8.92 8.41 -12.72
C PRO A 147 -8.38 9.70 -13.35
N GLY A 148 -7.61 9.57 -14.43
CA GLY A 148 -7.00 10.70 -15.13
C GLY A 148 -5.70 11.22 -14.51
N THR A 149 -5.31 10.76 -13.32
CA THR A 149 -4.02 11.09 -12.70
C THR A 149 -3.11 9.86 -12.66
N PHE A 150 -3.59 8.77 -12.13
CA PHE A 150 -2.87 7.51 -12.10
C PHE A 150 -3.90 6.36 -12.20
N GLU A 151 -3.84 5.64 -13.31
CA GLU A 151 -4.71 4.48 -13.53
C GLU A 151 -4.14 3.25 -12.83
N ALA A 152 -5.00 2.55 -12.09
CA ALA A 152 -4.74 1.29 -11.42
C ALA A 152 -5.90 0.32 -11.67
#